data_f45ddd25862c4869d01f4823df6fd1d4
#
_entry.id   f45ddd25862c4869d01f4823df6fd1d4
#
_cell.length_a   1.000
_cell.length_b   1.000
_cell.length_c   1.000
_cell.angle_alpha   90.00
_cell.angle_beta   90.00
_cell.angle_gamma   90.00
#
_symmetry.space_group_name_H-M   'P 1'
#
loop_
_entity.id
_entity.type
_entity.pdbx_description
1 polymer ?
#
loop_
_entity_poly.entity_id
_entity_poly.type
_entity_poly.pdbx_seq_one_letter_code
_entity_poly.pdbx_strand_id
1 'polypeptide(L)'
;NERSAVSGLYPDALIPLENYKFRRYDHIAEGFNQSLFINLRTEEDTPAGHYEGVGKLHLDDEVIDIPFEVDVHDVVMPNTNHGNSSYLIWYEQIINGEKRKAGPEMNMKYFEFTVSKRLSPASLPPELTGSINSFVNNYVEKVVRDERITTHRLPISIQNFTEAYIRNLLQAMIDKNLELRHAGDQTIDLFAKAYYYIDDEPAASRFEDVRLHDKTVYDIKKSLSTQL
;
A
#
# COMPACT_ATOMS: atom_id res chain seq x y z
N ASN A 1 7.03 -20.92 -18.27
CA ASN A 1 7.94 -21.50 -17.26
C ASN A 1 7.15 -21.60 -15.95
N GLU A 2 6.37 -22.67 -15.82
CA GLU A 2 5.84 -23.06 -14.52
C GLU A 2 7.02 -23.43 -13.63
N ARG A 3 7.35 -22.58 -12.68
CA ARG A 3 8.19 -22.96 -11.56
C ARG A 3 7.36 -23.94 -10.75
N SER A 4 7.64 -25.24 -10.89
CA SER A 4 7.04 -26.24 -10.03
C SER A 4 7.36 -25.86 -8.58
N ALA A 5 6.32 -25.57 -7.81
CA ALA A 5 6.48 -25.35 -6.37
C ALA A 5 7.07 -26.63 -5.77
N VAL A 6 8.23 -26.51 -5.14
CA VAL A 6 8.82 -27.62 -4.41
C VAL A 6 7.90 -27.89 -3.21
N SER A 7 7.43 -29.14 -3.10
CA SER A 7 6.63 -29.54 -1.94
C SER A 7 7.47 -29.47 -0.67
N GLY A 8 6.95 -28.81 0.37
CA GLY A 8 7.67 -28.64 1.64
C GLY A 8 6.88 -27.82 2.64
N LEU A 9 7.41 -27.70 3.86
CA LEU A 9 6.91 -26.78 4.87
C LEU A 9 7.61 -25.43 4.67
N TYR A 10 6.83 -24.41 4.36
CA TYR A 10 7.30 -23.04 4.21
C TYR A 10 6.81 -22.18 5.38
N PRO A 11 7.65 -21.27 5.91
CA PRO A 11 7.17 -20.27 6.86
C PRO A 11 6.14 -19.41 6.15
N ASP A 12 4.95 -19.34 6.74
CA ASP A 12 3.83 -18.56 6.22
C ASP A 12 3.54 -17.36 7.15
N ALA A 13 2.45 -16.64 6.90
CA ALA A 13 2.09 -15.46 7.66
C ALA A 13 2.01 -15.75 9.16
N LEU A 14 2.51 -14.79 9.97
CA LEU A 14 2.37 -14.82 11.42
C LEU A 14 0.89 -14.60 11.78
N ILE A 15 0.31 -15.55 12.49
CA ILE A 15 -1.08 -15.51 12.93
C ILE A 15 -1.12 -14.95 14.35
N PRO A 16 -1.90 -13.87 14.62
CA PRO A 16 -2.09 -13.38 15.98
C PRO A 16 -2.65 -14.47 16.90
N LEU A 17 -2.09 -14.59 18.09
CA LEU A 17 -2.40 -15.68 19.02
C LEU A 17 -3.88 -15.68 19.44
N GLU A 18 -4.48 -14.49 19.58
CA GLU A 18 -5.91 -14.31 19.90
C GLU A 18 -6.86 -14.77 18.76
N ASN A 19 -6.37 -14.76 17.51
CA ASN A 19 -7.12 -15.20 16.33
C ASN A 19 -6.89 -16.67 15.99
N TYR A 20 -6.10 -17.36 16.80
CA TYR A 20 -5.68 -18.73 16.54
C TYR A 20 -6.80 -19.72 16.80
N LYS A 21 -7.78 -19.78 15.90
CA LYS A 21 -8.84 -20.80 15.88
C LYS A 21 -8.38 -22.16 15.35
N PHE A 22 -7.21 -22.23 14.79
CA PHE A 22 -6.62 -23.44 14.25
C PHE A 22 -5.66 -24.06 15.28
N ARG A 23 -6.19 -24.58 16.34
CA ARG A 23 -5.45 -25.38 17.32
C ARG A 23 -4.95 -26.68 16.72
N ARG A 24 -4.13 -26.59 15.66
CA ARG A 24 -3.39 -27.75 15.16
C ARG A 24 -2.17 -28.07 16.02
N TYR A 25 -1.85 -27.20 16.98
CA TYR A 25 -0.65 -27.26 17.79
C TYR A 25 -0.98 -26.99 19.26
N ASP A 26 -1.93 -27.74 19.82
CA ASP A 26 -2.18 -27.78 21.27
C ASP A 26 -1.01 -28.44 21.99
N HIS A 27 -0.09 -29.06 21.23
CA HIS A 27 1.16 -29.60 21.77
C HIS A 27 2.26 -29.47 20.73
N ILE A 28 3.50 -29.30 21.21
CA ILE A 28 4.70 -29.37 20.40
C ILE A 28 5.19 -30.81 20.47
N ALA A 29 5.16 -31.52 19.35
CA ALA A 29 5.61 -32.91 19.31
C ALA A 29 7.10 -33.01 19.62
N GLU A 30 7.52 -34.15 20.19
CA GLU A 30 8.92 -34.42 20.47
C GLU A 30 9.81 -34.27 19.23
N GLY A 31 10.89 -33.50 19.36
CA GLY A 31 11.82 -33.20 18.25
C GLY A 31 11.42 -32.02 17.37
N PHE A 32 10.30 -31.34 17.68
CA PHE A 32 9.87 -30.14 16.96
C PHE A 32 10.04 -28.88 17.80
N ASN A 33 10.18 -27.74 17.12
CA ASN A 33 10.23 -26.42 17.73
C ASN A 33 9.03 -25.60 17.26
N GLN A 34 8.50 -24.75 18.15
CA GLN A 34 7.51 -23.73 17.81
C GLN A 34 8.13 -22.35 18.02
N SER A 35 8.19 -21.57 16.95
CA SER A 35 8.64 -20.18 17.02
C SER A 35 7.48 -19.27 17.37
N LEU A 36 7.72 -18.34 18.30
CA LEU A 36 6.81 -17.26 18.65
C LEU A 36 7.47 -15.94 18.25
N PHE A 37 6.70 -15.07 17.61
CA PHE A 37 7.11 -13.72 17.27
C PHE A 37 6.45 -12.74 18.24
N ILE A 38 7.24 -11.99 18.97
CA ILE A 38 6.76 -10.96 19.91
C ILE A 38 7.00 -9.61 19.27
N ASN A 39 5.94 -8.84 19.10
CA ASN A 39 6.00 -7.48 18.58
C ASN A 39 5.71 -6.51 19.73
N LEU A 40 6.69 -5.68 20.06
CA LEU A 40 6.55 -4.58 21.01
C LEU A 40 6.34 -3.28 20.26
N ARG A 41 5.34 -2.53 20.66
CA ARG A 41 5.02 -1.23 20.08
C ARG A 41 5.03 -0.18 21.19
N THR A 42 5.67 0.94 20.91
CA THR A 42 5.58 2.16 21.71
C THR A 42 4.59 3.13 21.09
N GLU A 43 3.86 3.87 21.90
CA GLU A 43 3.01 4.97 21.45
C GLU A 43 3.83 6.27 21.38
N GLU A 44 3.27 7.30 20.72
CA GLU A 44 3.98 8.57 20.51
C GLU A 44 4.35 9.30 21.81
N ASP A 45 3.56 9.09 22.86
CA ASP A 45 3.74 9.67 24.19
C ASP A 45 4.52 8.76 25.17
N THR A 46 5.02 7.61 24.69
CA THR A 46 5.86 6.73 25.53
C THR A 46 7.15 7.45 25.93
N PRO A 47 7.40 7.70 27.23
CA PRO A 47 8.61 8.41 27.65
C PRO A 47 9.88 7.67 27.24
N ALA A 48 10.90 8.43 26.86
CA ALA A 48 12.23 7.85 26.66
C ALA A 48 12.77 7.27 27.97
N GLY A 49 13.41 6.11 27.88
CA GLY A 49 13.96 5.43 29.07
C GLY A 49 14.22 3.96 28.85
N HIS A 50 14.74 3.34 29.88
CA HIS A 50 14.95 1.91 29.95
C HIS A 50 13.74 1.24 30.60
N TYR A 51 13.21 0.23 29.94
CA TYR A 51 12.05 -0.55 30.39
C TYR A 51 12.41 -2.01 30.52
N GLU A 52 12.04 -2.60 31.64
CA GLU A 52 12.18 -4.02 31.89
C GLU A 52 10.80 -4.68 31.99
N GLY A 53 10.70 -5.91 31.53
CA GLY A 53 9.45 -6.66 31.60
C GLY A 53 9.70 -8.16 31.64
N VAL A 54 8.64 -8.90 31.93
CA VAL A 54 8.67 -10.36 31.94
C VAL A 54 7.47 -10.88 31.17
N GLY A 55 7.72 -11.56 30.05
CA GLY A 55 6.75 -12.39 29.37
C GLY A 55 6.59 -13.72 30.09
N LYS A 56 5.38 -14.22 30.18
CA LYS A 56 5.12 -15.54 30.80
C LYS A 56 4.60 -16.51 29.73
N LEU A 57 5.33 -17.60 29.52
CA LEU A 57 4.91 -18.69 28.67
C LEU A 57 4.34 -19.81 29.53
N HIS A 58 3.07 -20.11 29.37
CA HIS A 58 2.38 -21.19 30.05
C HIS A 58 2.40 -22.45 29.19
N LEU A 59 3.03 -23.50 29.69
CA LEU A 59 3.11 -24.82 29.06
C LEU A 59 2.58 -25.86 30.07
N ASP A 60 1.45 -26.45 29.80
CA ASP A 60 0.82 -27.43 30.70
C ASP A 60 0.88 -27.01 32.18
N ASP A 61 1.74 -27.67 32.97
CA ASP A 61 1.94 -27.39 34.39
C ASP A 61 3.14 -26.48 34.68
N GLU A 62 3.81 -25.96 33.68
CA GLU A 62 5.00 -25.12 33.80
C GLU A 62 4.76 -23.70 33.33
N VAL A 63 5.33 -22.75 34.03
CA VAL A 63 5.38 -21.33 33.61
C VAL A 63 6.82 -20.92 33.45
N ILE A 64 7.20 -20.53 32.25
CA ILE A 64 8.53 -20.06 31.92
C ILE A 64 8.51 -18.52 31.87
N ASP A 65 9.34 -17.90 32.70
CA ASP A 65 9.55 -16.46 32.67
C ASP A 65 10.58 -16.10 31.57
N ILE A 66 10.18 -15.19 30.69
CA ILE A 66 11.02 -14.67 29.60
C ILE A 66 11.29 -13.20 29.91
N PRO A 67 12.41 -12.84 30.52
CA PRO A 67 12.76 -11.44 30.76
C PRO A 67 13.08 -10.74 29.43
N PHE A 68 12.71 -9.47 29.33
CA PHE A 68 13.08 -8.61 28.20
C PHE A 68 13.37 -7.20 28.69
N GLU A 69 14.25 -6.52 27.97
CA GLU A 69 14.62 -5.14 28.17
C GLU A 69 14.40 -4.35 26.88
N VAL A 70 13.94 -3.11 27.00
CA VAL A 70 13.70 -2.22 25.87
C VAL A 70 14.19 -0.81 26.20
N ASP A 71 15.07 -0.29 25.39
CA ASP A 71 15.47 1.12 25.43
C ASP A 71 14.62 1.94 24.48
N VAL A 72 13.76 2.80 25.02
CA VAL A 72 12.97 3.75 24.25
C VAL A 72 13.78 5.03 24.09
N HIS A 73 14.13 5.38 22.87
CA HIS A 73 14.85 6.60 22.56
C HIS A 73 13.92 7.83 22.52
N ASP A 74 14.45 9.02 22.82
CA ASP A 74 13.71 10.29 22.71
C ASP A 74 13.56 10.71 21.23
N VAL A 75 12.89 9.84 20.46
CA VAL A 75 12.63 10.04 19.03
C VAL A 75 11.26 9.47 18.69
N VAL A 76 10.39 10.30 18.15
CA VAL A 76 9.12 9.85 17.60
C VAL A 76 9.28 9.61 16.10
N MET A 77 9.01 8.38 15.65
CA MET A 77 8.93 8.08 14.23
C MET A 77 7.60 8.64 13.67
N PRO A 78 7.65 9.64 12.77
CA PRO A 78 6.42 10.21 12.23
C PRO A 78 5.62 9.16 11.44
N ASN A 79 4.30 9.26 11.46
CA ASN A 79 3.42 8.40 10.66
C ASN A 79 3.53 8.71 9.15
N THR A 80 4.03 9.91 8.82
CA THR A 80 4.30 10.34 7.45
C THR A 80 5.69 9.87 6.99
N ASN A 81 5.82 9.56 5.71
CA ASN A 81 7.10 9.20 5.11
C ASN A 81 7.64 10.39 4.31
N HIS A 82 8.92 10.73 4.46
CA HIS A 82 9.58 11.77 3.66
C HIS A 82 10.13 11.23 2.34
N GLY A 83 10.28 9.93 2.21
CA GLY A 83 10.71 9.27 0.98
C GLY A 83 9.52 8.92 0.09
N ASN A 84 9.66 9.14 -1.21
CA ASN A 84 8.67 8.66 -2.16
C ASN A 84 8.73 7.13 -2.23
N SER A 85 7.58 6.49 -2.04
CA SER A 85 7.43 5.05 -2.16
C SER A 85 6.22 4.72 -3.03
N SER A 86 6.30 3.63 -3.77
CA SER A 86 5.17 3.13 -4.54
C SER A 86 5.12 1.62 -4.39
N TYR A 87 4.07 1.12 -3.77
CA TYR A 87 3.89 -0.30 -3.49
C TYR A 87 2.74 -0.86 -4.34
N LEU A 88 3.07 -1.81 -5.22
CA LEU A 88 2.08 -2.41 -6.10
C LEU A 88 1.22 -3.41 -5.33
N ILE A 89 -0.09 -3.20 -5.35
CA ILE A 89 -1.09 -4.15 -4.86
C ILE A 89 -1.80 -4.75 -6.08
N TRP A 90 -1.74 -6.06 -6.19
CA TRP A 90 -2.43 -6.80 -7.25
C TRP A 90 -3.79 -7.27 -6.75
N TYR A 91 -4.77 -6.38 -6.81
CA TYR A 91 -6.11 -6.63 -6.29
C TYR A 91 -6.79 -7.87 -6.88
N GLU A 92 -6.53 -8.17 -8.16
CA GLU A 92 -7.03 -9.39 -8.80
C GLU A 92 -6.49 -10.66 -8.13
N GLN A 93 -5.24 -10.62 -7.66
CA GLN A 93 -4.65 -11.77 -6.96
C GLN A 93 -5.17 -11.89 -5.53
N ILE A 94 -5.53 -10.79 -4.89
CA ILE A 94 -6.23 -10.83 -3.61
C ILE A 94 -7.57 -11.57 -3.77
N ILE A 95 -8.34 -11.21 -4.80
CA ILE A 95 -9.61 -11.88 -5.11
C ILE A 95 -9.39 -13.39 -5.29
N ASN A 96 -8.37 -13.78 -6.02
CA ASN A 96 -8.05 -15.18 -6.26
C ASN A 96 -7.55 -15.90 -5.00
N GLY A 97 -6.73 -15.25 -4.18
CA GLY A 97 -6.19 -15.77 -2.93
C GLY A 97 -7.24 -15.93 -1.83
N GLU A 98 -8.03 -14.90 -1.60
CA GLU A 98 -9.13 -14.87 -0.61
C GLU A 98 -10.38 -15.64 -1.11
N LYS A 99 -10.36 -16.11 -2.34
CA LYS A 99 -11.40 -16.87 -3.01
C LYS A 99 -12.75 -16.14 -2.95
N ARG A 100 -13.71 -16.63 -2.17
CA ARG A 100 -15.07 -16.09 -2.16
C ARG A 100 -15.30 -14.93 -1.20
N LYS A 101 -14.29 -14.53 -0.43
CA LYS A 101 -14.41 -13.47 0.58
C LYS A 101 -13.87 -12.13 0.09
N ALA A 102 -13.19 -12.12 -1.06
CA ALA A 102 -12.67 -10.89 -1.62
C ALA A 102 -13.78 -10.08 -2.28
N GLY A 103 -13.90 -8.85 -1.85
CA GLY A 103 -14.82 -7.86 -2.38
C GLY A 103 -14.27 -6.47 -2.14
N PRO A 104 -15.04 -5.41 -2.47
CA PRO A 104 -14.61 -4.02 -2.29
C PRO A 104 -14.06 -3.73 -0.89
N GLU A 105 -14.70 -4.30 0.14
CA GLU A 105 -14.25 -4.15 1.53
C GLU A 105 -12.86 -4.75 1.77
N MET A 106 -12.56 -5.91 1.18
CA MET A 106 -11.27 -6.55 1.33
C MET A 106 -10.17 -5.76 0.62
N ASN A 107 -10.43 -5.27 -0.59
CA ASN A 107 -9.48 -4.44 -1.32
C ASN A 107 -9.12 -3.17 -0.54
N MET A 108 -10.11 -2.54 0.10
CA MET A 108 -9.86 -1.40 0.99
C MET A 108 -9.04 -1.78 2.22
N LYS A 109 -9.25 -2.95 2.81
CA LYS A 109 -8.41 -3.41 3.94
C LYS A 109 -6.95 -3.57 3.55
N TYR A 110 -6.66 -4.11 2.37
CA TYR A 110 -5.29 -4.20 1.86
C TYR A 110 -4.69 -2.82 1.55
N PHE A 111 -5.49 -1.91 0.99
CA PHE A 111 -5.07 -0.53 0.76
C PHE A 111 -4.67 0.14 2.10
N GLU A 112 -5.57 0.15 3.07
CA GLU A 112 -5.34 0.75 4.39
C GLU A 112 -4.20 0.06 5.16
N PHE A 113 -4.09 -1.27 5.05
CA PHE A 113 -2.97 -2.00 5.65
C PHE A 113 -1.63 -1.53 5.07
N THR A 114 -1.54 -1.36 3.75
CA THR A 114 -0.32 -0.86 3.09
C THR A 114 0.03 0.54 3.59
N VAL A 115 -0.95 1.44 3.66
CA VAL A 115 -0.77 2.79 4.22
C VAL A 115 -0.31 2.73 5.68
N SER A 116 -0.91 1.83 6.50
CA SER A 116 -0.51 1.65 7.91
C SER A 116 0.93 1.19 8.09
N LYS A 117 1.53 0.60 7.05
CA LYS A 117 2.96 0.20 7.02
C LYS A 117 3.87 1.29 6.44
N ARG A 118 3.36 2.53 6.28
CA ARG A 118 4.10 3.68 5.74
C ARG A 118 4.55 3.46 4.29
N LEU A 119 3.77 2.70 3.54
CA LEU A 119 3.96 2.47 2.12
C LEU A 119 2.84 3.15 1.34
N SER A 120 3.18 3.78 0.22
CA SER A 120 2.19 4.38 -0.67
C SER A 120 1.66 3.33 -1.63
N PRO A 121 0.35 2.99 -1.58
CA PRO A 121 -0.24 2.09 -2.57
C PRO A 121 -0.14 2.69 -3.98
N ALA A 122 0.36 1.91 -4.94
CA ALA A 122 0.55 2.38 -6.31
C ALA A 122 -0.77 2.69 -7.03
N SER A 123 -1.86 2.06 -6.65
CA SER A 123 -3.18 2.27 -7.26
C SER A 123 -4.30 2.19 -6.22
N LEU A 124 -5.39 2.90 -6.50
CA LEU A 124 -6.65 2.72 -5.78
C LEU A 124 -7.28 1.34 -6.09
N PRO A 125 -8.10 0.81 -5.17
CA PRO A 125 -8.95 -0.34 -5.46
C PRO A 125 -9.78 -0.15 -6.73
N PRO A 126 -9.97 -1.20 -7.56
CA PRO A 126 -10.65 -1.09 -8.87
C PRO A 126 -12.06 -0.51 -8.79
N GLU A 127 -12.80 -0.80 -7.75
CA GLU A 127 -14.17 -0.29 -7.52
C GLU A 127 -14.23 1.23 -7.33
N LEU A 128 -13.11 1.87 -7.01
CA LEU A 128 -12.99 3.32 -6.87
C LEU A 128 -12.57 4.01 -8.17
N THR A 129 -12.28 3.25 -9.22
CA THR A 129 -11.69 3.75 -10.47
C THR A 129 -12.57 3.51 -11.72
N GLY A 130 -13.84 3.17 -11.53
CA GLY A 130 -14.76 2.76 -12.61
C GLY A 130 -15.04 3.84 -13.69
N SER A 131 -14.76 5.12 -13.39
CA SER A 131 -14.79 6.23 -14.35
C SER A 131 -13.73 7.26 -13.97
N ILE A 132 -13.40 8.16 -14.90
CA ILE A 132 -12.48 9.29 -14.63
C ILE A 132 -12.97 10.11 -13.43
N ASN A 133 -14.24 10.47 -13.38
CA ASN A 133 -14.80 11.26 -12.27
C ASN A 133 -14.77 10.48 -10.95
N SER A 134 -15.08 9.19 -10.96
CA SER A 134 -14.95 8.33 -9.78
C SER A 134 -13.50 8.28 -9.31
N PHE A 135 -12.56 8.05 -10.22
CA PHE A 135 -11.15 8.05 -9.90
C PHE A 135 -10.73 9.39 -9.27
N VAL A 136 -11.00 10.53 -9.90
CA VAL A 136 -10.56 11.85 -9.44
C VAL A 136 -11.10 12.16 -8.05
N ASN A 137 -12.38 11.90 -7.78
CA ASN A 137 -12.97 12.14 -6.46
C ASN A 137 -12.34 11.24 -5.38
N ASN A 138 -12.21 9.94 -5.64
CA ASN A 138 -11.58 9.03 -4.70
C ASN A 138 -10.07 9.29 -4.53
N TYR A 139 -9.40 9.73 -5.59
CA TYR A 139 -8.00 10.14 -5.53
C TYR A 139 -7.80 11.32 -4.57
N VAL A 140 -8.68 12.33 -4.61
CA VAL A 140 -8.65 13.44 -3.64
C VAL A 140 -8.81 12.91 -2.22
N GLU A 141 -9.87 12.14 -1.97
CA GLU A 141 -10.24 11.70 -0.62
C GLU A 141 -9.29 10.68 -0.02
N LYS A 142 -8.74 9.78 -0.84
CA LYS A 142 -7.95 8.64 -0.35
C LYS A 142 -6.44 8.82 -0.51
N VAL A 143 -6.00 9.73 -1.37
CA VAL A 143 -4.57 9.89 -1.69
C VAL A 143 -4.08 11.30 -1.43
N VAL A 144 -4.71 12.31 -2.05
CA VAL A 144 -4.19 13.68 -2.00
C VAL A 144 -4.20 14.19 -0.56
N ARG A 145 -5.29 13.97 0.17
CA ARG A 145 -5.49 14.41 1.56
C ARG A 145 -4.84 13.54 2.61
N ASP A 146 -4.40 12.32 2.26
CA ASP A 146 -3.69 11.45 3.21
C ASP A 146 -2.18 11.72 3.17
N GLU A 147 -1.68 12.38 4.19
CA GLU A 147 -0.27 12.76 4.32
C GLU A 147 0.68 11.55 4.40
N ARG A 148 0.17 10.37 4.73
CA ARG A 148 0.95 9.13 4.79
C ARG A 148 1.31 8.60 3.40
N ILE A 149 0.56 9.01 2.37
CA ILE A 149 0.78 8.62 0.99
C ILE A 149 1.63 9.68 0.28
N THR A 150 2.78 9.30 -0.24
CA THR A 150 3.74 10.22 -0.88
C THR A 150 3.68 10.19 -2.39
N THR A 151 3.26 9.08 -3.00
CA THR A 151 3.10 8.95 -4.45
C THR A 151 1.90 8.09 -4.80
N HIS A 152 1.36 8.29 -6.01
CA HIS A 152 0.30 7.44 -6.53
C HIS A 152 0.33 7.40 -8.06
N ARG A 153 0.14 6.20 -8.61
CA ARG A 153 0.13 5.99 -10.06
C ARG A 153 -1.22 6.39 -10.65
N LEU A 154 -1.19 7.26 -11.64
CA LEU A 154 -2.37 7.55 -12.45
C LEU A 154 -2.80 6.29 -13.24
N PRO A 155 -4.09 6.10 -13.52
CA PRO A 155 -4.59 4.94 -14.25
C PRO A 155 -4.30 5.06 -15.76
N ILE A 156 -3.05 5.33 -16.10
CA ILE A 156 -2.52 5.38 -17.47
C ILE A 156 -1.66 4.12 -17.65
N SER A 157 -2.09 3.26 -18.55
CA SER A 157 -1.37 2.03 -18.89
C SER A 157 -1.47 1.78 -20.38
N ILE A 158 -0.64 0.88 -20.90
CA ILE A 158 -0.65 0.53 -22.32
C ILE A 158 -2.01 -0.01 -22.78
N GLN A 159 -2.79 -0.63 -21.89
CA GLN A 159 -4.10 -1.20 -22.23
C GLN A 159 -5.18 -0.14 -22.43
N ASN A 160 -5.06 1.03 -21.80
CA ASN A 160 -6.01 2.13 -21.93
C ASN A 160 -5.39 3.38 -22.54
N PHE A 161 -4.25 3.23 -23.22
CA PHE A 161 -3.52 4.34 -23.79
C PHE A 161 -4.21 4.90 -25.04
N THR A 162 -4.96 5.96 -24.85
CA THR A 162 -5.43 6.81 -25.95
C THR A 162 -5.22 8.27 -25.57
N GLU A 163 -4.89 9.12 -26.56
CA GLU A 163 -4.73 10.55 -26.33
C GLU A 163 -5.97 11.18 -25.69
N ALA A 164 -7.15 10.78 -26.17
CA ALA A 164 -8.43 11.26 -25.63
C ALA A 164 -8.62 10.90 -24.15
N TYR A 165 -8.31 9.66 -23.76
CA TYR A 165 -8.43 9.24 -22.36
C TYR A 165 -7.48 10.02 -21.47
N ILE A 166 -6.22 10.15 -21.86
CA ILE A 166 -5.20 10.86 -21.09
C ILE A 166 -5.56 12.33 -20.93
N ARG A 167 -5.98 12.98 -22.03
CA ARG A 167 -6.42 14.37 -22.03
C ARG A 167 -7.61 14.57 -21.09
N ASN A 168 -8.63 13.71 -21.18
CA ASN A 168 -9.81 13.80 -20.33
C ASN A 168 -9.48 13.56 -18.85
N LEU A 169 -8.58 12.63 -18.54
CA LEU A 169 -8.13 12.39 -17.16
C LEU A 169 -7.40 13.59 -16.58
N LEU A 170 -6.40 14.11 -17.31
CA LEU A 170 -5.62 15.27 -16.84
C LEU A 170 -6.50 16.53 -16.73
N GLN A 171 -7.41 16.75 -17.68
CA GLN A 171 -8.36 17.86 -17.60
C GLN A 171 -9.29 17.74 -16.37
N ALA A 172 -9.85 16.55 -16.12
CA ALA A 172 -10.70 16.35 -14.95
C ALA A 172 -9.93 16.58 -13.62
N MET A 173 -8.65 16.23 -13.57
CA MET A 173 -7.80 16.54 -12.40
C MET A 173 -7.57 18.06 -12.27
N ILE A 174 -7.32 18.77 -13.37
CA ILE A 174 -7.18 20.24 -13.38
C ILE A 174 -8.46 20.90 -12.89
N ASP A 175 -9.60 20.54 -13.48
CA ASP A 175 -10.90 21.11 -13.14
C ASP A 175 -11.22 20.90 -11.64
N LYS A 176 -10.95 19.70 -11.14
CA LYS A 176 -11.13 19.39 -9.71
C LYS A 176 -10.16 20.15 -8.81
N ASN A 177 -8.92 20.31 -9.21
CA ASN A 177 -7.94 21.11 -8.49
C ASN A 177 -8.37 22.57 -8.37
N LEU A 178 -8.87 23.16 -9.47
CA LEU A 178 -9.40 24.51 -9.47
C LEU A 178 -10.68 24.64 -8.65
N GLU A 179 -11.61 23.68 -8.77
CA GLU A 179 -12.84 23.64 -7.96
C GLU A 179 -12.51 23.70 -6.46
N LEU A 180 -11.59 22.85 -5.99
CA LEU A 180 -11.22 22.78 -4.59
C LEU A 180 -10.50 24.04 -4.10
N ARG A 181 -9.62 24.61 -4.93
CA ARG A 181 -8.97 25.88 -4.61
C ARG A 181 -9.98 27.03 -4.50
N HIS A 182 -10.94 27.11 -5.41
CA HIS A 182 -12.04 28.10 -5.34
C HIS A 182 -12.93 27.90 -4.12
N ALA A 183 -13.09 26.65 -3.65
CA ALA A 183 -13.81 26.33 -2.42
C ALA A 183 -13.03 26.64 -1.12
N GLY A 184 -11.79 27.13 -1.24
CA GLY A 184 -10.97 27.57 -0.11
C GLY A 184 -9.78 26.68 0.22
N ASP A 185 -9.59 25.56 -0.45
CA ASP A 185 -8.43 24.66 -0.27
C ASP A 185 -7.26 25.12 -1.14
N GLN A 186 -6.63 26.23 -0.75
CA GLN A 186 -5.60 26.91 -1.55
C GLN A 186 -4.30 26.09 -1.72
N THR A 187 -4.06 25.14 -0.83
CA THR A 187 -2.82 24.35 -0.80
C THR A 187 -2.93 23.04 -1.57
N ILE A 188 -4.14 22.68 -2.02
CA ILE A 188 -4.35 21.41 -2.70
C ILE A 188 -3.65 21.36 -4.07
N ASP A 189 -2.98 20.26 -4.31
CA ASP A 189 -2.33 19.96 -5.57
C ASP A 189 -2.52 18.47 -5.93
N LEU A 190 -3.41 18.19 -6.86
CA LEU A 190 -3.70 16.83 -7.31
C LEU A 190 -2.53 16.21 -8.08
N PHE A 191 -1.54 17.01 -8.49
CA PHE A 191 -0.40 16.53 -9.27
C PHE A 191 0.84 16.26 -8.40
N ALA A 192 0.89 16.79 -7.19
CA ALA A 192 2.08 16.68 -6.32
C ALA A 192 2.49 15.24 -6.03
N LYS A 193 1.52 14.31 -5.94
CA LYS A 193 1.77 12.88 -5.66
C LYS A 193 1.64 12.00 -6.90
N ALA A 194 1.27 12.58 -8.04
CA ALA A 194 0.92 11.84 -9.24
C ALA A 194 2.14 11.43 -10.06
N TYR A 195 2.19 10.19 -10.48
CA TYR A 195 3.09 9.73 -11.54
C TYR A 195 2.34 8.79 -12.48
N TYR A 196 2.90 8.51 -13.64
CA TYR A 196 2.38 7.49 -14.55
C TYR A 196 3.45 6.43 -14.84
N TYR A 197 2.98 5.25 -15.19
CA TYR A 197 3.81 4.10 -15.47
C TYR A 197 3.20 3.32 -16.63
N ILE A 198 3.82 3.44 -17.80
CA ILE A 198 3.23 2.98 -19.05
C ILE A 198 3.40 1.48 -19.22
N ASP A 199 4.59 0.97 -18.97
CA ASP A 199 4.97 -0.42 -19.23
C ASP A 199 5.98 -0.93 -18.22
N ASP A 200 5.95 -2.24 -17.96
CA ASP A 200 6.84 -2.94 -17.05
C ASP A 200 7.80 -3.84 -17.83
N GLU A 201 9.10 -3.67 -17.61
CA GLU A 201 10.15 -4.45 -18.26
C GLU A 201 9.92 -4.62 -19.78
N PRO A 202 9.76 -3.54 -20.55
CA PRO A 202 9.43 -3.65 -21.96
C PRO A 202 10.53 -4.38 -22.72
N ALA A 203 10.16 -5.32 -23.58
CA ALA A 203 11.09 -5.92 -24.52
C ALA A 203 11.67 -4.86 -25.48
N ALA A 204 12.87 -5.06 -26.00
CA ALA A 204 13.53 -4.10 -26.89
C ALA A 204 12.68 -3.70 -28.10
N SER A 205 11.84 -4.62 -28.61
CA SER A 205 10.91 -4.33 -29.71
C SER A 205 9.81 -3.32 -29.37
N ARG A 206 9.62 -3.01 -28.08
CA ARG A 206 8.59 -2.08 -27.57
C ARG A 206 9.16 -0.74 -27.11
N PHE A 207 10.47 -0.55 -27.15
CA PHE A 207 11.07 0.70 -26.67
C PHE A 207 10.58 1.92 -27.44
N GLU A 208 10.38 1.79 -28.74
CA GLU A 208 9.86 2.90 -29.54
C GLU A 208 8.40 3.23 -29.20
N ASP A 209 7.57 2.22 -28.96
CA ASP A 209 6.19 2.42 -28.52
C ASP A 209 6.16 3.14 -27.15
N VAL A 210 6.98 2.70 -26.20
CA VAL A 210 7.09 3.36 -24.88
C VAL A 210 7.51 4.81 -25.03
N ARG A 211 8.53 5.08 -25.87
CA ARG A 211 9.00 6.45 -26.14
C ARG A 211 7.91 7.33 -26.76
N LEU A 212 7.13 6.78 -27.69
CA LEU A 212 6.04 7.50 -28.34
C LEU A 212 4.91 7.80 -27.34
N HIS A 213 4.55 6.83 -26.49
CA HIS A 213 3.55 7.01 -25.46
C HIS A 213 3.99 8.08 -24.44
N ASP A 214 5.23 8.03 -23.97
CA ASP A 214 5.78 9.01 -23.04
C ASP A 214 5.74 10.43 -23.66
N LYS A 215 6.16 10.56 -24.90
CA LYS A 215 6.07 11.82 -25.62
C LYS A 215 4.63 12.34 -25.73
N THR A 216 3.68 11.47 -25.98
CA THR A 216 2.25 11.84 -26.06
C THR A 216 1.75 12.38 -24.71
N VAL A 217 2.06 11.72 -23.59
CA VAL A 217 1.70 12.20 -22.25
C VAL A 217 2.34 13.56 -21.97
N TYR A 218 3.62 13.71 -22.31
CA TYR A 218 4.34 14.96 -22.14
C TYR A 218 3.72 16.10 -22.95
N ASP A 219 3.38 15.89 -24.23
CA ASP A 219 2.81 16.90 -25.10
C ASP A 219 1.40 17.33 -24.61
N ILE A 220 0.58 16.36 -24.15
CA ILE A 220 -0.72 16.66 -23.54
C ILE A 220 -0.54 17.48 -22.27
N LYS A 221 0.32 17.05 -21.34
CA LYS A 221 0.62 17.79 -20.10
C LYS A 221 1.06 19.22 -20.43
N LYS A 222 1.97 19.39 -21.39
CA LYS A 222 2.45 20.71 -21.83
C LYS A 222 1.33 21.57 -22.37
N SER A 223 0.41 20.99 -23.17
CA SER A 223 -0.72 21.73 -23.75
C SER A 223 -1.74 22.21 -22.70
N LEU A 224 -1.80 21.51 -21.55
CA LEU A 224 -2.71 21.81 -20.45
C LEU A 224 -2.05 22.65 -19.34
N SER A 225 -0.72 22.82 -19.35
CA SER A 225 0.02 23.47 -18.28
C SER A 225 -0.32 24.95 -18.03
N THR A 226 -0.92 25.62 -19.03
CA THR A 226 -1.39 27.01 -18.89
C THR A 226 -2.67 27.15 -18.06
N GLN A 227 -3.28 26.04 -17.67
CA GLN A 227 -4.51 26.00 -16.86
C GLN A 227 -4.22 25.71 -15.38
N LEU A 228 -2.98 25.37 -15.04
CA LEU A 228 -2.50 25.11 -13.67
C LEU A 228 -1.93 26.37 -13.03
#